data_797fb3aa0d07c14afb9cec8ab7e9940f
#
_entry.id   797fb3aa0d07c14afb9cec8ab7e9940f
#
_cell.length_a   1.000
_cell.length_b   1.000
_cell.length_c   1.000
_cell.angle_alpha   90.00
_cell.angle_beta   90.00
_cell.angle_gamma   90.00
#
_symmetry.space_group_name_H-M   'P 1'
#
loop_
_entity.id
_entity.type
_entity.pdbx_description
1 polymer ?
#
loop_
_entity_poly.entity_id
_entity_poly.type
_entity_poly.pdbx_seq_one_letter_code
_entity_poly.pdbx_strand_id
1 'polypeptide(L)'
;MRGIQREETVGWRLECRQLMPNVRLLDPMRGRREEETLPSGRLAVARDLADVAKADVLLVSDIYSGVSMAGTAIEIHQAKSLGKIVIAFGKAHRNDYFLSYFIDYWFDSLEEAAAFIERRLNDGDN
;
A
#
# COMPACT_ATOMS: atom_id res chain seq x y z
N MET A 1 -6.19 7.48 3.68
CA MET A 1 -6.53 7.55 5.12
C MET A 1 -7.86 8.21 5.39
N ARG A 2 -8.51 8.65 4.38
CA ARG A 2 -9.78 9.37 4.50
C ARG A 2 -10.85 8.46 5.08
N GLY A 3 -11.60 8.99 6.05
CA GLY A 3 -12.70 8.25 6.67
C GLY A 3 -12.30 7.18 7.67
N ILE A 4 -11.01 7.00 7.93
CA ILE A 4 -10.50 5.98 8.84
C ILE A 4 -9.73 6.67 9.97
N GLN A 5 -9.91 6.17 11.19
CA GLN A 5 -9.17 6.68 12.34
C GLN A 5 -7.68 6.45 12.14
N ARG A 6 -6.87 7.38 12.63
CA ARG A 6 -5.41 7.29 12.48
C ARG A 6 -4.86 6.00 13.08
N GLU A 7 -5.37 5.62 14.24
CA GLU A 7 -4.93 4.39 14.92
C GLU A 7 -5.17 3.15 14.06
N GLU A 8 -6.28 3.13 13.34
CA GLU A 8 -6.62 2.01 12.46
C GLU A 8 -5.70 1.95 11.25
N THR A 9 -5.36 3.12 10.68
CA THR A 9 -4.49 3.15 9.50
C THR A 9 -3.04 2.88 9.86
N VAL A 10 -2.60 3.28 11.06
CA VAL A 10 -1.22 3.04 11.52
C VAL A 10 -1.05 1.59 11.98
N GLY A 11 -2.10 1.00 12.56
CA GLY A 11 -2.03 -0.33 13.14
C GLY A 11 -1.53 -1.40 12.19
N TRP A 12 -2.06 -1.47 10.98
CA TRP A 12 -1.64 -2.50 10.03
C TRP A 12 -0.20 -2.29 9.55
N ARG A 13 0.27 -1.05 9.56
CA ARG A 13 1.65 -0.77 9.18
C ARG A 13 2.64 -1.27 10.22
N LEU A 14 2.29 -1.14 11.50
CA LEU A 14 3.10 -1.72 12.57
C LEU A 14 3.12 -3.24 12.47
N GLU A 15 1.98 -3.83 12.18
CA GLU A 15 1.88 -5.29 11.98
C GLU A 15 2.73 -5.73 10.80
N CYS A 16 2.77 -4.95 9.72
CA CYS A 16 3.63 -5.21 8.58
C CYS A 16 5.10 -5.35 9.00
N ARG A 17 5.57 -4.44 9.82
CA ARG A 17 6.97 -4.47 10.28
C ARG A 17 7.26 -5.72 11.10
N GLN A 18 6.29 -6.17 11.88
CA GLN A 18 6.43 -7.39 12.66
C GLN A 18 6.42 -8.65 11.79
N LEU A 19 5.54 -8.66 10.79
CA LEU A 19 5.40 -9.80 9.90
C LEU A 19 6.51 -9.90 8.86
N MET A 20 7.12 -8.77 8.50
CA MET A 20 8.14 -8.71 7.46
C MET A 20 9.39 -7.98 7.95
N PRO A 21 10.10 -8.56 8.95
CA PRO A 21 11.25 -7.87 9.54
C PRO A 21 12.43 -7.70 8.60
N ASN A 22 12.51 -8.50 7.55
CA ASN A 22 13.62 -8.45 6.59
C ASN A 22 13.30 -7.60 5.35
N VAL A 23 12.14 -6.96 5.34
CA VAL A 23 11.68 -6.13 4.22
C VAL A 23 11.78 -4.67 4.62
N ARG A 24 12.38 -3.86 3.75
CA ARG A 24 12.41 -2.41 3.96
C ARG A 24 11.05 -1.83 3.61
N LEU A 25 10.42 -1.18 4.57
CA LEU A 25 9.09 -0.59 4.38
C LEU A 25 9.20 0.91 4.18
N LEU A 26 8.55 1.42 3.12
CA LEU A 26 8.42 2.84 2.86
C LEU A 26 7.00 3.24 3.29
N ASP A 27 6.89 3.85 4.47
CA ASP A 27 5.60 4.19 5.05
C ASP A 27 5.21 5.60 4.64
N PRO A 28 4.10 5.79 3.89
CA PRO A 28 3.68 7.13 3.46
C PRO A 28 3.30 8.03 4.62
N MET A 29 3.07 7.48 5.81
CA MET A 29 2.74 8.27 6.99
C MET A 29 3.97 8.77 7.75
N ARG A 30 5.18 8.32 7.38
CA ARG A 30 6.38 8.73 8.09
C ARG A 30 6.60 10.24 7.98
N GLY A 31 6.80 10.90 9.13
CA GLY A 31 7.04 12.34 9.16
C GLY A 31 5.84 13.20 8.78
N ARG A 32 4.67 12.60 8.61
CA ARG A 32 3.46 13.30 8.25
C ARG A 32 2.67 13.74 9.47
N ARG A 33 2.04 14.90 9.34
CA ARG A 33 1.11 15.40 10.35
C ARG A 33 -0.31 15.35 9.82
N GLU A 34 -1.27 15.12 10.71
CA GLU A 34 -2.67 15.00 10.33
C GLU A 34 -3.24 16.29 9.77
N GLU A 35 -2.76 17.43 10.26
CA GLU A 35 -3.26 18.74 9.88
C GLU A 35 -2.56 19.35 8.66
N GLU A 36 -1.85 18.56 7.87
CA GLU A 36 -1.24 19.06 6.64
C GLU A 36 -2.31 19.56 5.67
N THR A 37 -2.14 20.78 5.18
CA THR A 37 -3.06 21.43 4.27
C THR A 37 -2.62 21.25 2.81
N LEU A 38 -3.35 21.86 1.85
CA LEU A 38 -3.11 21.65 0.43
C LEU A 38 -1.68 21.90 -0.05
N PRO A 39 -0.96 22.97 0.33
CA PRO A 39 0.42 23.10 -0.12
C PRO A 39 1.28 21.94 0.37
N SER A 40 1.12 21.55 1.64
CA SER A 40 1.78 20.38 2.20
C SER A 40 1.26 19.10 1.57
N GLY A 41 -0.03 19.08 1.21
CA GLY A 41 -0.67 17.94 0.55
C GLY A 41 -0.03 17.63 -0.79
N ARG A 42 0.33 18.64 -1.58
CA ARG A 42 1.02 18.42 -2.86
C ARG A 42 2.37 17.77 -2.65
N LEU A 43 3.11 18.23 -1.65
CA LEU A 43 4.41 17.63 -1.30
C LEU A 43 4.23 16.19 -0.82
N ALA A 44 3.18 15.92 -0.05
CA ALA A 44 2.88 14.58 0.41
C ALA A 44 2.59 13.63 -0.75
N VAL A 45 1.81 14.08 -1.74
CA VAL A 45 1.51 13.28 -2.92
C VAL A 45 2.78 13.01 -3.71
N ALA A 46 3.60 14.03 -3.93
CA ALA A 46 4.86 13.87 -4.66
C ALA A 46 5.77 12.86 -3.95
N ARG A 47 5.83 12.91 -2.62
CA ARG A 47 6.62 11.97 -1.82
C ARG A 47 6.08 10.55 -1.93
N ASP A 48 4.75 10.40 -1.89
CA ASP A 48 4.12 9.09 -2.01
C ASP A 48 4.43 8.47 -3.39
N LEU A 49 4.31 9.25 -4.45
CA LEU A 49 4.62 8.76 -5.79
C LEU A 49 6.11 8.46 -5.96
N ALA A 50 6.98 9.24 -5.32
CA ALA A 50 8.42 8.95 -5.33
C ALA A 50 8.72 7.65 -4.59
N ASP A 51 8.01 7.37 -3.50
CA ASP A 51 8.17 6.12 -2.77
C ASP A 51 7.74 4.92 -3.62
N VAL A 52 6.64 5.05 -4.36
CA VAL A 52 6.20 4.01 -5.29
C VAL A 52 7.30 3.72 -6.32
N ALA A 53 7.93 4.78 -6.84
CA ALA A 53 8.99 4.61 -7.83
C ALA A 53 10.21 3.90 -7.26
N LYS A 54 10.49 4.06 -5.98
CA LYS A 54 11.63 3.41 -5.32
C LYS A 54 11.33 1.99 -4.87
N ALA A 55 10.07 1.67 -4.64
CA ALA A 55 9.67 0.37 -4.11
C ALA A 55 9.70 -0.71 -5.20
N ASP A 56 9.84 -1.95 -4.79
CA ASP A 56 9.69 -3.11 -5.68
C ASP A 56 8.25 -3.60 -5.69
N VAL A 57 7.55 -3.41 -4.58
CA VAL A 57 6.19 -3.88 -4.37
C VAL A 57 5.36 -2.77 -3.74
N LEU A 58 4.16 -2.57 -4.26
CA LEU A 58 3.16 -1.71 -3.62
C LEU A 58 2.17 -2.60 -2.88
N LEU A 59 2.09 -2.42 -1.57
CA LEU A 59 1.14 -3.16 -0.73
C LEU A 59 -0.06 -2.28 -0.41
N VAL A 60 -1.24 -2.77 -0.78
CA VAL A 60 -2.51 -2.03 -0.67
C VAL A 60 -3.40 -2.68 0.39
N SER A 61 -3.86 -1.87 1.34
CA SER A 61 -4.86 -2.31 2.31
C SER A 61 -6.25 -2.06 1.74
N ASP A 62 -7.07 -3.11 1.67
CA ASP A 62 -8.44 -3.02 1.15
C ASP A 62 -9.43 -3.60 2.16
N ILE A 63 -9.37 -3.09 3.38
CA ILE A 63 -10.17 -3.59 4.50
C ILE A 63 -11.50 -2.83 4.64
N TYR A 64 -11.53 -1.55 4.29
CA TYR A 64 -12.67 -0.67 4.56
C TYR A 64 -13.37 -0.24 3.28
N SER A 65 -14.66 -0.58 3.15
CA SER A 65 -15.44 -0.25 1.96
C SER A 65 -15.86 1.22 1.91
N GLY A 66 -15.87 1.92 3.04
CA GLY A 66 -16.37 3.30 3.11
C GLY A 66 -15.33 4.36 2.79
N VAL A 67 -14.12 4.01 2.37
CA VAL A 67 -13.06 4.99 2.11
C VAL A 67 -12.86 5.23 0.62
N SER A 68 -12.36 6.43 0.31
CA SER A 68 -12.02 6.76 -1.07
C SER A 68 -10.78 6.00 -1.51
N MET A 69 -10.86 5.40 -2.69
CA MET A 69 -9.73 4.69 -3.29
C MET A 69 -9.02 5.52 -4.36
N ALA A 70 -9.36 6.81 -4.49
CA ALA A 70 -8.81 7.66 -5.56
C ALA A 70 -7.28 7.72 -5.53
N GLY A 71 -6.70 8.04 -4.37
CA GLY A 71 -5.24 8.10 -4.23
C GLY A 71 -4.60 6.74 -4.44
N THR A 72 -5.20 5.71 -3.87
CA THR A 72 -4.71 4.34 -4.01
C THR A 72 -4.72 3.89 -5.46
N ALA A 73 -5.80 4.20 -6.20
CA ALA A 73 -5.89 3.85 -7.62
C ALA A 73 -4.78 4.51 -8.44
N ILE A 74 -4.48 5.78 -8.15
CA ILE A 74 -3.40 6.49 -8.84
C ILE A 74 -2.06 5.84 -8.55
N GLU A 75 -1.80 5.49 -7.29
CA GLU A 75 -0.55 4.82 -6.91
C GLU A 75 -0.42 3.45 -7.57
N ILE A 76 -1.52 2.70 -7.65
CA ILE A 76 -1.56 1.40 -8.32
C ILE A 76 -1.20 1.57 -9.80
N HIS A 77 -1.81 2.53 -10.48
CA HIS A 77 -1.53 2.79 -11.88
C HIS A 77 -0.06 3.17 -12.08
N GLN A 78 0.46 4.05 -11.23
CA GLN A 78 1.85 4.46 -11.27
C GLN A 78 2.78 3.24 -11.11
N ALA A 79 2.50 2.40 -10.12
CA ALA A 79 3.31 1.21 -9.86
C ALA A 79 3.34 0.29 -11.09
N LYS A 80 2.18 0.03 -11.68
CA LYS A 80 2.13 -0.83 -12.87
C LYS A 80 2.84 -0.22 -14.05
N SER A 81 2.73 1.09 -14.23
CA SER A 81 3.45 1.80 -15.31
C SER A 81 4.96 1.67 -15.17
N LEU A 82 5.44 1.53 -13.94
CA LEU A 82 6.88 1.39 -13.65
C LEU A 82 7.32 -0.07 -13.52
N GLY A 83 6.43 -1.02 -13.83
CA GLY A 83 6.77 -2.44 -13.77
C GLY A 83 6.84 -3.03 -12.39
N LYS A 84 6.25 -2.37 -11.39
CA LYS A 84 6.22 -2.86 -10.03
C LYS A 84 5.15 -3.92 -9.85
N ILE A 85 5.26 -4.67 -8.74
CA ILE A 85 4.25 -5.67 -8.36
C ILE A 85 3.29 -5.01 -7.39
N VAL A 86 1.99 -5.20 -7.61
CA VAL A 86 0.95 -4.67 -6.73
C VAL A 86 0.26 -5.81 -6.02
N ILE A 87 0.26 -5.75 -4.70
CA ILE A 87 -0.33 -6.78 -3.85
C ILE A 87 -1.35 -6.11 -2.93
N ALA A 88 -2.54 -6.67 -2.85
CA ALA A 88 -3.59 -6.16 -1.97
C ALA A 88 -3.99 -7.21 -0.95
N PHE A 89 -4.49 -6.76 0.19
CA PHE A 89 -5.13 -7.64 1.17
C PHE A 89 -6.44 -7.02 1.65
N GLY A 90 -7.43 -7.87 1.89
CA GLY A 90 -8.78 -7.44 2.24
C GLY A 90 -9.76 -7.76 1.13
N LYS A 91 -11.04 -7.43 1.34
CA LYS A 91 -12.10 -7.82 0.42
C LYS A 91 -13.04 -6.67 0.04
N ALA A 92 -12.80 -5.46 0.57
CA ALA A 92 -13.77 -4.37 0.46
C ALA A 92 -14.11 -3.99 -0.98
N HIS A 93 -13.12 -3.98 -1.88
CA HIS A 93 -13.30 -3.59 -3.28
C HIS A 93 -12.85 -4.67 -4.26
N ARG A 94 -12.84 -5.94 -3.83
CA ARG A 94 -12.35 -7.04 -4.66
C ARG A 94 -13.11 -7.19 -5.97
N ASN A 95 -14.36 -6.76 -6.02
CA ASN A 95 -15.20 -6.86 -7.22
C ASN A 95 -15.08 -5.65 -8.14
N ASP A 96 -14.26 -4.66 -7.79
CA ASP A 96 -14.02 -3.52 -8.66
C ASP A 96 -13.16 -3.96 -9.85
N TYR A 97 -13.67 -3.76 -11.06
CA TYR A 97 -13.00 -4.23 -12.27
C TYR A 97 -11.67 -3.53 -12.52
N PHE A 98 -11.60 -2.24 -12.28
CA PHE A 98 -10.36 -1.49 -12.51
C PHE A 98 -9.28 -1.91 -11.53
N LEU A 99 -9.62 -1.99 -10.26
CA LEU A 99 -8.64 -2.41 -9.24
C LEU A 99 -8.17 -3.84 -9.48
N SER A 100 -9.10 -4.74 -9.78
CA SER A 100 -8.77 -6.14 -10.02
C SER A 100 -7.86 -6.32 -11.24
N TYR A 101 -8.03 -5.46 -12.25
CA TYR A 101 -7.19 -5.53 -13.45
C TYR A 101 -5.74 -5.21 -13.15
N PHE A 102 -5.49 -4.22 -12.27
CA PHE A 102 -4.14 -3.74 -12.02
C PHE A 102 -3.44 -4.40 -10.84
N ILE A 103 -4.20 -5.04 -9.93
CA ILE A 103 -3.61 -5.71 -8.77
C ILE A 103 -3.17 -7.12 -9.18
N ASP A 104 -1.88 -7.41 -8.99
CA ASP A 104 -1.30 -8.68 -9.40
C ASP A 104 -1.70 -9.85 -8.49
N TYR A 105 -1.72 -9.61 -7.17
CA TYR A 105 -2.07 -10.65 -6.20
C TYR A 105 -2.97 -10.04 -5.14
N TRP A 106 -4.02 -10.75 -4.79
CA TRP A 106 -5.00 -10.25 -3.84
C TRP A 106 -5.28 -11.33 -2.78
N PHE A 107 -4.90 -11.01 -1.55
CA PHE A 107 -5.04 -11.94 -0.42
C PHE A 107 -6.17 -11.51 0.50
N ASP A 108 -6.67 -12.44 1.31
CA ASP A 108 -7.73 -12.15 2.26
C ASP A 108 -7.20 -11.41 3.49
N SER A 109 -5.96 -11.64 3.85
CA SER A 109 -5.38 -11.09 5.07
C SER A 109 -3.98 -10.53 4.85
N LEU A 110 -3.58 -9.64 5.75
CA LEU A 110 -2.21 -9.10 5.76
C LEU A 110 -1.19 -10.21 6.00
N GLU A 111 -1.51 -11.17 6.84
CA GLU A 111 -0.60 -12.27 7.14
C GLU A 111 -0.26 -13.08 5.89
N GLU A 112 -1.27 -13.36 5.07
CA GLU A 112 -1.05 -14.07 3.82
C GLU A 112 -0.22 -13.26 2.84
N ALA A 113 -0.52 -11.97 2.72
CA ALA A 113 0.23 -11.07 1.83
C ALA A 113 1.68 -10.97 2.29
N ALA A 114 1.90 -10.81 3.59
CA ALA A 114 3.24 -10.70 4.16
C ALA A 114 4.07 -11.96 3.92
N ALA A 115 3.46 -13.11 4.11
CA ALA A 115 4.15 -14.39 3.88
C ALA A 115 4.58 -14.52 2.41
N PHE A 116 3.70 -14.12 1.50
CA PHE A 116 4.01 -14.15 0.08
C PHE A 116 5.16 -13.20 -0.27
N ILE A 117 5.13 -11.98 0.27
CA ILE A 117 6.18 -10.98 0.00
C ILE A 117 7.53 -11.46 0.53
N GLU A 118 7.58 -11.94 1.78
CA GLU A 118 8.82 -12.45 2.37
C GLU A 118 9.42 -13.56 1.52
N ARG A 119 8.59 -14.51 1.13
CA ARG A 119 9.04 -15.65 0.34
C ARG A 119 9.55 -15.21 -1.04
N ARG A 120 8.81 -14.31 -1.69
CA ARG A 120 9.16 -13.85 -3.03
C ARG A 120 10.47 -13.05 -3.04
N LEU A 121 10.67 -12.17 -2.07
CA LEU A 121 11.88 -11.37 -1.99
C LEU A 121 13.10 -12.24 -1.63
N ASN A 122 12.92 -13.20 -0.75
CA ASN A 122 13.99 -14.12 -0.39
C ASN A 122 14.39 -15.00 -1.59
N ASP A 123 13.41 -15.52 -2.32
CA ASP A 123 13.66 -16.33 -3.51
C ASP A 123 14.29 -15.51 -4.62
N GLY A 124 13.94 -14.23 -4.73
CA GLY A 124 14.50 -13.34 -5.74
C GLY A 124 15.97 -13.03 -5.54
N ASP A 125 16.48 -13.21 -4.33
CA ASP A 125 17.89 -12.98 -4.01
C ASP A 125 18.78 -14.16 -4.40
N ASN A 126 18.18 -15.25 -4.80
CA ASN A 126 18.91 -16.44 -5.26
C ASN A 126 19.05 -16.43 -6.79
#